data_a7500f5ee0296e695bcc7bf7fe0fcd66
#
_entry.id   a7500f5ee0296e695bcc7bf7fe0fcd66
#
_cell.length_a   1.000
_cell.length_b   1.000
_cell.length_c   1.000
_cell.angle_alpha   90.00
_cell.angle_beta   90.00
_cell.angle_gamma   90.00
#
_symmetry.space_group_name_H-M   'P 1'
#
loop_
_entity.id
_entity.type
_entity.pdbx_description
1 polymer ?
#
loop_
_entity_poly.entity_id
_entity_poly.type
_entity_poly.pdbx_seq_one_letter_code
_entity_poly.pdbx_strand_id
1 'polypeptide(L)'
;MPVFSIDRSIIYVIRNILCFIDNIILLFRANNDNLICIVLIIVLLIYSTGRIKKMYEEKKNMKTLSLDECAEDAELLKALANPTRLSIVNHLLVNKCNVIAIETSLGVKQSNVSRHLFVLKSAGIVEGKREGNEIYYEVINQKVIKLVELLVALK
;
A
#
# COMPACT_ATOMS: atom_id res chain seq x y z
N MET A 1 34.87 -21.64 0.13
CA MET A 1 35.01 -20.28 -0.39
C MET A 1 33.60 -19.76 -0.62
N PRO A 2 33.13 -18.71 0.06
CA PRO A 2 31.81 -18.18 -0.17
C PRO A 2 31.79 -17.43 -1.50
N VAL A 3 30.95 -17.89 -2.43
CA VAL A 3 30.65 -17.18 -3.68
C VAL A 3 29.80 -15.97 -3.29
N PHE A 4 30.40 -14.77 -3.34
CA PHE A 4 29.68 -13.51 -3.18
C PHE A 4 28.74 -13.34 -4.38
N SER A 5 27.50 -13.75 -4.21
CA SER A 5 26.41 -13.39 -5.14
C SER A 5 26.14 -11.90 -4.96
N ILE A 6 26.67 -11.08 -5.85
CA ILE A 6 26.36 -9.65 -5.89
C ILE A 6 24.88 -9.55 -6.27
N ASP A 7 24.08 -9.04 -5.34
CA ASP A 7 22.63 -8.87 -5.51
C ASP A 7 22.37 -7.97 -6.74
N ARG A 8 21.50 -8.44 -7.63
CA ARG A 8 21.12 -7.70 -8.87
C ARG A 8 20.62 -6.29 -8.57
N SER A 9 20.08 -6.06 -7.38
CA SER A 9 19.65 -4.74 -6.92
C SER A 9 20.82 -3.78 -6.73
N ILE A 10 21.98 -4.27 -6.28
CA ILE A 10 23.21 -3.47 -6.12
C ILE A 10 23.73 -3.06 -7.50
N ILE A 11 23.73 -3.97 -8.47
CA ILE A 11 24.12 -3.69 -9.85
C ILE A 11 23.19 -2.64 -10.50
N TYR A 12 21.88 -2.72 -10.24
CA TYR A 12 20.91 -1.74 -10.72
C TYR A 12 21.14 -0.35 -10.13
N VAL A 13 21.41 -0.27 -8.83
CA VAL A 13 21.70 0.99 -8.13
C VAL A 13 23.02 1.60 -8.65
N ILE A 14 24.08 0.78 -8.78
CA ILE A 14 25.37 1.23 -9.32
C ILE A 14 25.20 1.74 -10.76
N ARG A 15 24.45 1.04 -11.61
CA ARG A 15 24.19 1.45 -13.00
C ARG A 15 23.44 2.78 -13.11
N ASN A 16 22.46 3.00 -12.24
CA ASN A 16 21.73 4.27 -12.18
C ASN A 16 22.61 5.40 -11.66
N ILE A 17 23.47 5.15 -10.67
CA ILE A 17 24.44 6.13 -10.18
C ILE A 17 25.46 6.49 -11.26
N LEU A 18 25.98 5.51 -11.99
CA LEU A 18 26.92 5.74 -13.10
C LEU A 18 26.26 6.54 -14.23
N CYS A 19 25.05 6.18 -14.65
CA CYS A 19 24.30 6.91 -15.68
C CYS A 19 23.99 8.36 -15.24
N PHE A 20 23.79 8.58 -13.93
CA PHE A 20 23.57 9.92 -13.37
C PHE A 20 24.88 10.73 -13.33
N ILE A 21 26.01 10.09 -13.04
CA ILE A 21 27.35 10.70 -13.06
C ILE A 21 27.71 11.12 -14.49
N ASP A 22 27.44 10.28 -15.49
CA ASP A 22 27.69 10.58 -16.90
C ASP A 22 26.86 11.79 -17.39
N ASN A 23 25.58 11.89 -17.00
CA ASN A 23 24.75 13.06 -17.27
C ASN A 23 25.25 14.32 -16.57
N ILE A 24 25.78 14.21 -15.34
CA ILE A 24 26.38 15.31 -14.60
C ILE A 24 27.67 15.79 -15.26
N ILE A 25 28.52 14.87 -15.71
CA ILE A 25 29.77 15.19 -16.42
C ILE A 25 29.48 15.92 -17.74
N LEU A 26 28.40 15.51 -18.47
CA LEU A 26 27.94 16.20 -19.69
C LEU A 26 27.45 17.62 -19.39
N LEU A 27 26.68 17.82 -18.29
CA LEU A 27 26.22 19.15 -17.83
C LEU A 27 27.37 20.02 -17.34
N PHE A 28 28.40 19.43 -16.72
CA PHE A 28 29.59 20.14 -16.24
C PHE A 28 30.45 20.63 -17.40
N ARG A 29 30.49 19.90 -18.53
CA ARG A 29 31.22 20.26 -19.75
C ARG A 29 30.57 21.39 -20.54
N ALA A 30 29.26 21.62 -20.31
CA ALA A 30 28.48 22.62 -21.03
C ALA A 30 28.43 23.99 -20.36
N ASN A 31 28.75 24.13 -19.03
CA ASN A 31 28.56 25.38 -18.34
C ASN A 31 29.63 25.59 -17.24
N ASN A 32 30.62 26.43 -17.53
CA ASN A 32 31.86 26.58 -16.76
C ASN A 32 31.72 27.41 -15.43
N ASP A 33 30.53 27.89 -15.02
CA ASP A 33 30.45 28.93 -13.97
C ASP A 33 29.32 28.76 -12.93
N ASN A 34 28.93 27.53 -12.51
CA ASN A 34 27.77 27.52 -11.61
C ASN A 34 27.94 26.73 -10.31
N LEU A 35 28.33 27.47 -9.25
CA LEU A 35 28.18 27.08 -7.84
C LEU A 35 26.77 26.52 -7.53
N ILE A 36 25.74 27.06 -8.21
CA ILE A 36 24.35 26.63 -8.13
C ILE A 36 24.19 25.18 -8.60
N CYS A 37 24.83 24.76 -9.69
CA CYS A 37 24.79 23.39 -10.18
C CYS A 37 25.43 22.42 -9.20
N ILE A 38 26.55 22.81 -8.58
CA ILE A 38 27.23 21.97 -7.55
C ILE A 38 26.33 21.82 -6.32
N VAL A 39 25.69 22.91 -5.87
CA VAL A 39 24.75 22.86 -4.73
C VAL A 39 23.54 21.99 -5.04
N LEU A 40 22.95 22.11 -6.23
CA LEU A 40 21.84 21.26 -6.66
C LEU A 40 22.23 19.78 -6.75
N ILE A 41 23.42 19.47 -7.24
CA ILE A 41 23.95 18.10 -7.30
C ILE A 41 24.13 17.54 -5.88
N ILE A 42 24.72 18.30 -4.96
CA ILE A 42 24.91 17.89 -3.57
C ILE A 42 23.55 17.66 -2.90
N VAL A 43 22.58 18.54 -3.09
CA VAL A 43 21.21 18.41 -2.55
C VAL A 43 20.53 17.17 -3.11
N LEU A 44 20.63 16.91 -4.41
CA LEU A 44 20.09 15.70 -5.05
C LEU A 44 20.78 14.43 -4.55
N LEU A 45 22.10 14.46 -4.35
CA LEU A 45 22.85 13.32 -3.78
C LEU A 45 22.44 13.05 -2.33
N ILE A 46 22.29 14.08 -1.50
CA ILE A 46 21.81 13.95 -0.12
C ILE A 46 20.39 13.38 -0.12
N TYR A 47 19.52 13.86 -1.00
CA TYR A 47 18.14 13.38 -1.11
C TYR A 47 18.09 11.92 -1.59
N SER A 48 18.88 11.56 -2.60
CA SER A 48 18.94 10.19 -3.13
C SER A 48 19.53 9.19 -2.13
N THR A 49 20.59 9.57 -1.42
CA THR A 49 21.20 8.71 -0.38
C THR A 49 20.31 8.54 0.84
N GLY A 50 19.59 9.57 1.26
CA GLY A 50 18.61 9.50 2.34
C GLY A 50 17.43 8.58 1.97
N ARG A 51 16.94 8.66 0.75
CA ARG A 51 15.86 7.81 0.22
C ARG A 51 16.30 6.35 0.07
N ILE A 52 17.50 6.11 -0.42
CA ILE A 52 18.09 4.77 -0.55
C ILE A 52 18.32 4.16 0.83
N LYS A 53 18.86 4.93 1.79
CA LYS A 53 19.07 4.45 3.17
C LYS A 53 17.74 4.08 3.83
N LYS A 54 16.70 4.90 3.67
CA LYS A 54 15.35 4.60 4.19
C LYS A 54 14.78 3.33 3.57
N MET A 55 14.87 3.16 2.26
CA MET A 55 14.45 1.93 1.58
C MET A 55 15.22 0.69 2.08
N TYR A 56 16.51 0.83 2.37
CA TYR A 56 17.34 -0.28 2.86
C TYR A 56 16.95 -0.69 4.28
N GLU A 57 16.70 0.28 5.16
CA GLU A 57 16.24 0.04 6.53
C GLU A 57 14.84 -0.58 6.57
N GLU A 58 13.92 -0.11 5.72
CA GLU A 58 12.58 -0.69 5.58
C GLU A 58 12.66 -2.15 5.09
N LYS A 59 13.51 -2.46 4.11
CA LYS A 59 13.71 -3.82 3.59
C LYS A 59 14.36 -4.74 4.62
N LYS A 60 15.32 -4.23 5.40
CA LYS A 60 16.03 -4.97 6.46
C LYS A 60 15.08 -5.35 7.62
N ASN A 61 14.09 -4.49 7.89
CA ASN A 61 13.12 -4.70 8.95
C ASN A 61 11.88 -5.50 8.49
N MET A 62 11.81 -5.92 7.22
CA MET A 62 10.71 -6.71 6.70
C MET A 62 10.77 -8.13 7.28
N LYS A 63 9.87 -8.41 8.22
CA LYS A 63 9.72 -9.73 8.83
C LYS A 63 9.19 -10.73 7.79
N THR A 64 9.80 -11.90 7.72
CA THR A 64 9.25 -13.03 6.96
C THR A 64 8.02 -13.55 7.69
N LEU A 65 6.88 -13.65 7.01
CA LEU A 65 5.65 -14.23 7.57
C LEU A 65 5.80 -15.74 7.71
N SER A 66 5.26 -16.31 8.79
CA SER A 66 5.11 -17.75 8.94
C SER A 66 3.99 -18.26 8.02
N LEU A 67 3.94 -19.58 7.78
CA LEU A 67 2.90 -20.19 6.96
C LEU A 67 1.50 -19.97 7.55
N ASP A 68 1.39 -20.00 8.89
CA ASP A 68 0.13 -19.79 9.60
C ASP A 68 -0.35 -18.35 9.48
N GLU A 69 0.55 -17.37 9.65
CA GLU A 69 0.26 -15.93 9.40
C GLU A 69 -0.19 -15.70 7.95
N CYS A 70 0.44 -16.37 6.99
CA CYS A 70 0.04 -16.31 5.58
C CYS A 70 -1.35 -16.93 5.33
N ALA A 71 -1.69 -18.02 6.02
CA ALA A 71 -3.00 -18.67 5.89
C ALA A 71 -4.13 -17.76 6.38
N GLU A 72 -3.96 -17.12 7.54
CA GLU A 72 -4.91 -16.13 8.06
C GLU A 72 -5.11 -14.95 7.10
N ASP A 73 -4.00 -14.38 6.61
CA ASP A 73 -4.05 -13.28 5.66
C ASP A 73 -4.68 -13.67 4.31
N ALA A 74 -4.45 -14.92 3.87
CA ALA A 74 -5.07 -15.46 2.66
C ALA A 74 -6.60 -15.56 2.78
N GLU A 75 -7.14 -15.95 3.95
CA GLU A 75 -8.61 -15.99 4.16
C GLU A 75 -9.20 -14.57 4.17
N LEU A 76 -8.52 -13.57 4.76
CA LEU A 76 -8.94 -12.17 4.67
C LEU A 76 -8.97 -11.67 3.22
N LEU A 77 -7.92 -11.95 2.45
CA LEU A 77 -7.82 -11.58 1.04
C LEU A 77 -8.90 -12.26 0.20
N LYS A 78 -9.18 -13.53 0.44
CA LYS A 78 -10.26 -14.29 -0.21
C LYS A 78 -11.64 -13.70 0.10
N ALA A 79 -11.86 -13.26 1.33
CA ALA A 79 -13.09 -12.56 1.69
C ALA A 79 -13.21 -11.22 0.96
N LEU A 80 -12.12 -10.52 0.65
CA LEU A 80 -12.11 -9.26 -0.09
C LEU A 80 -12.10 -9.44 -1.61
N ALA A 81 -11.75 -10.59 -2.14
CA ALA A 81 -11.59 -10.86 -3.58
C ALA A 81 -12.93 -10.89 -4.35
N ASN A 82 -13.75 -9.87 -4.15
CA ASN A 82 -14.99 -9.62 -4.87
C ASN A 82 -15.20 -8.11 -4.97
N PRO A 83 -15.50 -7.56 -6.15
CA PRO A 83 -15.61 -6.11 -6.34
C PRO A 83 -16.67 -5.46 -5.47
N THR A 84 -17.82 -6.11 -5.28
CA THR A 84 -18.89 -5.58 -4.43
C THR A 84 -18.48 -5.54 -2.96
N ARG A 85 -17.80 -6.58 -2.45
CA ARG A 85 -17.31 -6.60 -1.06
C ARG A 85 -16.25 -5.53 -0.83
N LEU A 86 -15.31 -5.38 -1.77
CA LEU A 86 -14.28 -4.34 -1.68
C LEU A 86 -14.91 -2.94 -1.70
N SER A 87 -15.95 -2.73 -2.53
CA SER A 87 -16.69 -1.48 -2.58
C SER A 87 -17.44 -1.18 -1.29
N ILE A 88 -18.07 -2.20 -0.68
CA ILE A 88 -18.73 -2.09 0.63
C ILE A 88 -17.73 -1.69 1.71
N VAL A 89 -16.58 -2.38 1.79
CA VAL A 89 -15.53 -2.05 2.77
C VAL A 89 -15.03 -0.62 2.58
N ASN A 90 -14.72 -0.22 1.34
CA ASN A 90 -14.29 1.15 1.06
C ASN A 90 -15.35 2.19 1.48
N HIS A 91 -16.63 1.92 1.26
CA HIS A 91 -17.72 2.80 1.69
C HIS A 91 -17.82 2.90 3.23
N LEU A 92 -17.68 1.76 3.93
CA LEU A 92 -17.70 1.70 5.39
C LEU A 92 -16.49 2.35 6.06
N LEU A 93 -15.36 2.47 5.35
CA LEU A 93 -14.19 3.22 5.86
C LEU A 93 -14.44 4.72 5.93
N VAL A 94 -15.29 5.23 5.04
CA VAL A 94 -15.64 6.66 5.03
C VAL A 94 -16.75 6.95 6.03
N ASN A 95 -17.77 6.10 6.08
CA ASN A 95 -18.94 6.32 6.91
C ASN A 95 -19.49 5.00 7.48
N LYS A 96 -19.69 4.96 8.79
CA LYS A 96 -20.50 3.93 9.42
C LYS A 96 -21.93 4.04 8.90
N CYS A 97 -22.50 2.96 8.39
CA CYS A 97 -23.83 3.00 7.79
C CYS A 97 -24.59 1.66 7.89
N ASN A 98 -25.90 1.73 7.67
CA ASN A 98 -26.79 0.58 7.62
C ASN A 98 -26.88 -0.04 6.22
N VAL A 99 -27.56 -1.17 6.08
CA VAL A 99 -27.73 -1.90 4.80
C VAL A 99 -28.41 -1.04 3.73
N ILE A 100 -29.40 -0.24 4.11
CA ILE A 100 -30.16 0.62 3.19
C ILE A 100 -29.26 1.71 2.60
N ALA A 101 -28.41 2.33 3.42
CA ALA A 101 -27.47 3.33 2.94
C ALA A 101 -26.45 2.73 1.98
N ILE A 102 -25.95 1.51 2.24
CA ILE A 102 -25.05 0.80 1.32
C ILE A 102 -25.76 0.46 -0.01
N GLU A 103 -26.99 -0.04 0.05
CA GLU A 103 -27.81 -0.32 -1.13
C GLU A 103 -27.97 0.91 -2.02
N THR A 104 -28.39 2.02 -1.41
CA THR A 104 -28.59 3.30 -2.11
C THR A 104 -27.30 3.82 -2.74
N SER A 105 -26.21 3.73 -2.00
CA SER A 105 -24.90 4.27 -2.42
C SER A 105 -24.25 3.47 -3.55
N LEU A 106 -24.36 2.14 -3.50
CA LEU A 106 -23.70 1.24 -4.43
C LEU A 106 -24.63 0.72 -5.56
N GLY A 107 -25.93 0.99 -5.50
CA GLY A 107 -26.91 0.48 -6.46
C GLY A 107 -27.04 -1.05 -6.43
N VAL A 108 -26.72 -1.70 -5.31
CA VAL A 108 -26.73 -3.14 -5.13
C VAL A 108 -27.91 -3.55 -4.28
N LYS A 109 -28.75 -4.48 -4.77
CA LYS A 109 -29.95 -4.94 -4.04
C LYS A 109 -29.63 -5.34 -2.59
N GLN A 110 -30.51 -4.97 -1.66
CA GLN A 110 -30.39 -5.21 -0.22
C GLN A 110 -30.03 -6.67 0.13
N SER A 111 -30.67 -7.63 -0.53
CA SER A 111 -30.39 -9.06 -0.31
C SER A 111 -28.95 -9.44 -0.64
N ASN A 112 -28.36 -8.84 -1.66
CA ASN A 112 -26.96 -9.05 -2.03
C ASN A 112 -26.03 -8.34 -1.04
N VAL A 113 -26.33 -7.10 -0.63
CA VAL A 113 -25.58 -6.37 0.39
C VAL A 113 -25.52 -7.20 1.69
N SER A 114 -26.67 -7.69 2.16
CA SER A 114 -26.75 -8.52 3.37
C SER A 114 -25.90 -9.79 3.26
N ARG A 115 -25.89 -10.47 2.10
CA ARG A 115 -25.06 -11.64 1.85
C ARG A 115 -23.55 -11.29 1.87
N HIS A 116 -23.16 -10.19 1.27
CA HIS A 116 -21.76 -9.73 1.29
C HIS A 116 -21.32 -9.31 2.68
N LEU A 117 -22.15 -8.61 3.43
CA LEU A 117 -21.87 -8.25 4.82
C LEU A 117 -21.76 -9.48 5.72
N PHE A 118 -22.57 -10.52 5.48
CA PHE A 118 -22.42 -11.79 6.21
C PHE A 118 -21.04 -12.42 5.98
N VAL A 119 -20.56 -12.48 4.75
CA VAL A 119 -19.21 -13.00 4.44
C VAL A 119 -18.13 -12.15 5.09
N LEU A 120 -18.23 -10.82 5.00
CA LEU A 120 -17.25 -9.91 5.61
C LEU A 120 -17.24 -10.02 7.15
N LYS A 121 -18.41 -10.19 7.75
CA LYS A 121 -18.55 -10.41 9.20
C LYS A 121 -17.97 -11.75 9.63
N SER A 122 -18.25 -12.82 8.89
CA SER A 122 -17.69 -14.16 9.18
C SER A 122 -16.16 -14.19 9.06
N ALA A 123 -15.57 -13.34 8.24
CA ALA A 123 -14.13 -13.17 8.12
C ALA A 123 -13.53 -12.17 9.14
N GLY A 124 -14.31 -11.65 10.07
CA GLY A 124 -13.84 -10.68 11.08
C GLY A 124 -13.39 -9.34 10.49
N ILE A 125 -13.91 -8.96 9.32
CA ILE A 125 -13.57 -7.70 8.64
C ILE A 125 -14.47 -6.57 9.11
N VAL A 126 -15.77 -6.84 9.22
CA VAL A 126 -16.77 -5.87 9.67
C VAL A 126 -17.52 -6.36 10.88
N GLU A 127 -17.99 -5.43 11.68
CA GLU A 127 -18.91 -5.68 12.80
C GLU A 127 -20.19 -4.90 12.58
N GLY A 128 -21.33 -5.50 12.99
CA GLY A 128 -22.64 -4.85 13.00
C GLY A 128 -23.10 -4.55 14.40
N LYS A 129 -23.37 -3.30 14.70
CA LYS A 129 -23.89 -2.83 15.98
C LYS A 129 -25.34 -2.40 15.82
N ARG A 130 -26.22 -2.92 16.66
CA ARG A 130 -27.63 -2.55 16.66
C ARG A 130 -27.84 -1.19 17.32
N GLU A 131 -28.46 -0.29 16.59
CA GLU A 131 -28.84 1.03 17.07
C GLU A 131 -30.37 1.21 16.78
N GLY A 132 -31.18 1.06 17.80
CA GLY A 132 -32.64 1.04 17.67
C GLY A 132 -33.13 -0.17 16.86
N ASN A 133 -33.83 0.09 15.76
CA ASN A 133 -34.35 -0.92 14.85
C ASN A 133 -33.41 -1.26 13.69
N GLU A 134 -32.27 -0.61 13.60
CA GLU A 134 -31.31 -0.75 12.50
C GLU A 134 -29.99 -1.35 12.98
N ILE A 135 -29.25 -1.94 12.05
CA ILE A 135 -27.89 -2.44 12.28
C ILE A 135 -26.95 -1.58 11.46
N TYR A 136 -26.04 -0.91 12.14
CA TYR A 136 -24.94 -0.15 11.54
C TYR A 136 -23.69 -0.99 11.49
N TYR A 137 -23.00 -0.92 10.37
CA TYR A 137 -21.77 -1.69 10.13
C TYR A 137 -20.56 -0.77 10.12
N GLU A 138 -19.45 -1.30 10.64
CA GLU A 138 -18.15 -0.62 10.64
C GLU A 138 -17.02 -1.62 10.38
N VAL A 139 -15.91 -1.16 9.81
CA VAL A 139 -14.73 -2.00 9.58
C VAL A 139 -13.89 -2.03 10.84
N ILE A 140 -13.62 -3.24 11.37
CA ILE A 140 -12.85 -3.42 12.61
C ILE A 140 -11.44 -3.97 12.37
N ASN A 141 -11.18 -4.60 11.22
CA ASN A 141 -9.92 -5.25 10.94
C ASN A 141 -8.85 -4.25 10.46
N GLN A 142 -7.83 -4.01 11.28
CA GLN A 142 -6.77 -3.05 11.01
C GLN A 142 -5.92 -3.38 9.78
N LYS A 143 -5.71 -4.67 9.47
CA LYS A 143 -4.97 -5.09 8.26
C LYS A 143 -5.76 -4.71 7.02
N VAL A 144 -7.07 -4.92 7.04
CA VAL A 144 -7.98 -4.58 5.93
C VAL A 144 -8.09 -3.08 5.72
N ILE A 145 -8.18 -2.29 6.79
CA ILE A 145 -8.19 -0.83 6.73
C ILE A 145 -6.95 -0.33 5.97
N LYS A 146 -5.76 -0.70 6.43
CA LYS A 146 -4.48 -0.30 5.79
C LYS A 146 -4.36 -0.77 4.35
N LEU A 147 -4.84 -2.00 4.04
CA LEU A 147 -4.82 -2.54 2.69
C LEU A 147 -5.69 -1.71 1.73
N VAL A 148 -6.92 -1.38 2.14
CA VAL A 148 -7.84 -0.63 1.28
C VAL A 148 -7.37 0.83 1.13
N GLU A 149 -6.87 1.47 2.20
CA GLU A 149 -6.25 2.79 2.13
C GLU A 149 -5.09 2.82 1.13
N LEU A 150 -4.22 1.80 1.15
CA LEU A 150 -3.13 1.67 0.18
C LEU A 150 -3.64 1.53 -1.25
N LEU A 151 -4.66 0.69 -1.48
CA LEU A 151 -5.26 0.53 -2.81
C LEU A 151 -5.88 1.83 -3.33
N VAL A 152 -6.45 2.65 -2.46
CA VAL A 152 -6.99 3.98 -2.83
C VAL A 152 -5.87 4.96 -3.13
N ALA A 153 -4.79 4.94 -2.35
CA ALA A 153 -3.64 5.84 -2.52
C ALA A 153 -2.82 5.56 -3.78
N LEU A 154 -2.92 4.36 -4.36
CA LEU A 154 -2.20 3.96 -5.59
C LEU A 154 -2.97 4.26 -6.89
N LYS A 155 -4.18 4.80 -6.81
CA LYS A 155 -4.98 5.22 -7.98
C LYS A 155 -4.70 6.65 -8.36
#